data_96d12571c2a51f980575e681af951496
#
_entry.id   96d12571c2a51f980575e681af951496
#
_cell.length_a   1.000
_cell.length_b   1.000
_cell.length_c   1.000
_cell.angle_alpha   90.00
_cell.angle_beta   90.00
_cell.angle_gamma   90.00
#
_symmetry.space_group_name_H-M   'P 1'
#
loop_
_entity.id
_entity.type
_entity.pdbx_description
1 polymer ?
#
loop_
_entity_poly.entity_id
_entity_poly.type
_entity_poly.pdbx_seq_one_letter_code
_entity_poly.pdbx_strand_id
1 'polypeptide(L)'
;EGAIKSPIFQTSTFVFKSAEEGKQFFELAYGLRQQGPTEKLGLIYSRLNNPDLEILEDRLTLWDGAEDAAVFNSGMAAIATVIFELLRPGDWVLHSEPLYGGTEHLFKHILPRYGIQTLSFVAGQSREEIDASLADFDGRLGLIFGETPANPTNRLVDIAHCAEIATRYSTDEHKVPVCIDNTFLGPVWQHP
;
A
#
# COMPACT_ATOMS: atom_id res chain seq x y z
N GLU A 1 28.97 11.71 -1.14
CA GLU A 1 29.18 12.29 -2.46
C GLU A 1 29.52 13.78 -2.41
N GLY A 2 29.27 14.50 -1.30
CA GLY A 2 29.63 15.90 -1.10
C GLY A 2 28.73 16.92 -1.79
N ALA A 3 27.65 16.51 -2.38
CA ALA A 3 26.66 17.41 -2.98
C ALA A 3 25.77 18.06 -1.89
N ILE A 4 25.60 19.38 -1.94
CA ILE A 4 24.71 20.10 -1.01
C ILE A 4 23.23 19.79 -1.31
N LYS A 5 22.89 19.61 -2.58
CA LYS A 5 21.56 19.16 -3.03
C LYS A 5 21.70 17.78 -3.62
N SER A 6 20.68 16.95 -3.44
CA SER A 6 20.64 15.65 -4.11
C SER A 6 20.71 15.83 -5.62
N PRO A 7 21.67 15.21 -6.32
CA PRO A 7 21.68 15.19 -7.78
C PRO A 7 20.53 14.33 -8.31
N ILE A 8 20.16 14.54 -9.57
CA ILE A 8 19.20 13.68 -10.26
C ILE A 8 19.97 12.48 -10.85
N PHE A 9 19.67 11.28 -10.37
CA PHE A 9 20.31 10.03 -10.81
C PHE A 9 19.58 9.44 -12.03
N GLN A 10 19.81 10.01 -13.20
CA GLN A 10 19.26 9.54 -14.47
C GLN A 10 20.05 8.35 -15.04
N THR A 11 20.09 7.25 -14.32
CA THR A 11 20.73 6.01 -14.78
C THR A 11 19.84 4.82 -14.49
N SER A 12 19.95 3.78 -15.33
CA SER A 12 19.25 2.51 -15.10
C SER A 12 20.08 1.51 -14.31
N THR A 13 21.42 1.65 -14.31
CA THR A 13 22.32 0.66 -13.70
C THR A 13 23.39 1.32 -12.84
N PHE A 14 23.84 0.59 -11.84
CA PHE A 14 24.92 0.99 -10.94
C PHE A 14 26.08 -0.01 -11.03
N VAL A 15 27.30 0.45 -10.79
CA VAL A 15 28.49 -0.40 -10.82
C VAL A 15 28.78 -0.99 -9.45
N PHE A 16 29.31 -2.21 -9.41
CA PHE A 16 29.80 -2.85 -8.21
C PHE A 16 31.33 -2.72 -8.14
N LYS A 17 31.86 -2.66 -6.94
CA LYS A 17 33.32 -2.60 -6.72
C LYS A 17 33.98 -3.96 -7.00
N SER A 18 33.23 -5.06 -6.80
CA SER A 18 33.68 -6.42 -7.08
C SER A 18 32.51 -7.32 -7.46
N ALA A 19 32.80 -8.49 -8.01
CA ALA A 19 31.79 -9.51 -8.28
C ALA A 19 31.12 -10.02 -7.00
N GLU A 20 31.86 -10.09 -5.90
CA GLU A 20 31.38 -10.51 -4.59
C GLU A 20 30.38 -9.50 -4.04
N GLU A 21 30.65 -8.20 -4.16
CA GLU A 21 29.70 -7.14 -3.75
C GLU A 21 28.41 -7.24 -4.55
N GLY A 22 28.51 -7.39 -5.87
CA GLY A 22 27.31 -7.57 -6.72
C GLY A 22 26.51 -8.79 -6.32
N LYS A 23 27.17 -9.93 -6.08
CA LYS A 23 26.51 -11.14 -5.59
C LYS A 23 25.75 -10.89 -4.28
N GLN A 24 26.38 -10.23 -3.30
CA GLN A 24 25.77 -9.94 -2.00
C GLN A 24 24.52 -9.05 -2.14
N PHE A 25 24.55 -8.04 -3.00
CA PHE A 25 23.42 -7.17 -3.25
C PHE A 25 22.25 -7.92 -3.89
N PHE A 26 22.51 -8.79 -4.86
CA PHE A 26 21.47 -9.63 -5.45
C PHE A 26 20.91 -10.67 -4.48
N GLU A 27 21.73 -11.25 -3.62
CA GLU A 27 21.27 -12.19 -2.58
C GLU A 27 20.29 -11.53 -1.62
N LEU A 28 20.53 -10.27 -1.23
CA LEU A 28 19.59 -9.48 -0.43
C LEU A 28 18.33 -9.13 -1.21
N ALA A 29 18.49 -8.58 -2.42
CA ALA A 29 17.37 -8.13 -3.25
C ALA A 29 16.38 -9.25 -3.59
N TYR A 30 16.86 -10.49 -3.73
CA TYR A 30 16.03 -11.67 -3.99
C TYR A 30 15.64 -12.47 -2.74
N GLY A 31 15.97 -11.96 -1.55
CA GLY A 31 15.61 -12.63 -0.30
C GLY A 31 16.31 -13.99 -0.09
N LEU A 32 17.43 -14.23 -0.76
CA LEU A 32 18.22 -15.47 -0.64
C LEU A 32 18.95 -15.56 0.69
N ARG A 33 19.09 -14.46 1.38
CA ARG A 33 19.57 -14.34 2.76
C ARG A 33 18.93 -13.17 3.48
N GLN A 34 18.98 -13.18 4.79
CA GLN A 34 18.53 -12.06 5.60
C GLN A 34 19.56 -10.93 5.62
N GLN A 35 19.05 -9.70 5.68
CA GLN A 35 19.87 -8.50 5.85
C GLN A 35 20.45 -8.45 7.27
N GLY A 36 21.72 -8.12 7.39
CA GLY A 36 22.36 -7.89 8.67
C GLY A 36 21.86 -6.59 9.34
N PRO A 37 21.97 -6.44 10.67
CA PRO A 37 21.41 -5.30 11.40
C PRO A 37 21.91 -3.91 10.95
N THR A 38 23.11 -3.84 10.37
CA THR A 38 23.73 -2.59 9.90
C THR A 38 23.98 -2.59 8.39
N GLU A 39 23.58 -3.65 7.73
CA GLU A 39 23.79 -3.82 6.29
C GLU A 39 22.73 -3.04 5.52
N LYS A 40 23.15 -2.29 4.50
CA LYS A 40 22.24 -1.64 3.56
C LYS A 40 22.27 -2.37 2.21
N LEU A 41 21.11 -2.48 1.58
CA LEU A 41 21.06 -2.91 0.19
C LEU A 41 21.79 -1.86 -0.66
N GLY A 42 22.78 -2.30 -1.45
CA GLY A 42 23.47 -1.43 -2.38
C GLY A 42 22.65 -1.18 -3.64
N LEU A 43 23.04 -0.15 -4.38
CA LEU A 43 22.39 0.21 -5.64
C LEU A 43 22.69 -0.83 -6.73
N ILE A 44 21.65 -1.34 -7.36
CA ILE A 44 21.72 -2.38 -8.39
C ILE A 44 21.18 -1.85 -9.71
N TYR A 45 19.90 -1.53 -9.74
CA TYR A 45 19.17 -1.16 -10.93
C TYR A 45 17.97 -0.28 -10.57
N SER A 46 17.75 0.80 -11.31
CA SER A 46 16.76 1.83 -10.95
C SER A 46 15.29 1.34 -10.88
N ARG A 47 14.98 0.16 -11.40
CA ARG A 47 13.67 -0.47 -11.17
C ARG A 47 13.55 -1.10 -9.79
N LEU A 48 14.69 -1.49 -9.19
CA LEU A 48 14.75 -2.07 -7.83
C LEU A 48 14.99 -1.00 -6.78
N ASN A 49 15.98 -0.15 -7.03
CA ASN A 49 16.32 0.97 -6.14
C ASN A 49 17.02 2.09 -6.91
N ASN A 50 16.78 3.31 -6.48
CA ASN A 50 17.41 4.51 -7.04
C ASN A 50 17.51 5.56 -5.94
N PRO A 51 18.62 6.30 -5.81
CA PRO A 51 18.79 7.30 -4.74
C PRO A 51 17.69 8.36 -4.69
N ASP A 52 17.13 8.77 -5.83
CA ASP A 52 16.04 9.76 -5.84
C ASP A 52 14.75 9.19 -5.23
N LEU A 53 14.44 7.91 -5.49
CA LEU A 53 13.28 7.22 -4.90
C LEU A 53 13.50 6.98 -3.41
N GLU A 54 14.66 6.46 -3.01
CA GLU A 54 15.00 6.21 -1.60
C GLU A 54 14.91 7.49 -0.75
N ILE A 55 15.39 8.63 -1.27
CA ILE A 55 15.28 9.92 -0.59
C ILE A 55 13.81 10.35 -0.40
N LEU A 56 12.96 10.09 -1.39
CA LEU A 56 11.53 10.40 -1.30
C LEU A 56 10.83 9.46 -0.31
N GLU A 57 11.10 8.17 -0.39
CA GLU A 57 10.58 7.14 0.51
C GLU A 57 10.95 7.43 1.96
N ASP A 58 12.22 7.70 2.26
CA ASP A 58 12.72 8.10 3.59
C ASP A 58 12.00 9.36 4.12
N ARG A 59 11.66 10.31 3.27
CA ARG A 59 10.95 11.53 3.69
C ARG A 59 9.47 11.27 3.96
N LEU A 60 8.83 10.43 3.16
CA LEU A 60 7.43 10.07 3.37
C LEU A 60 7.25 9.30 4.68
N THR A 61 8.16 8.38 5.01
CA THR A 61 8.11 7.67 6.29
C THR A 61 8.18 8.62 7.48
N LEU A 62 9.04 9.66 7.41
CA LEU A 62 9.13 10.67 8.47
C LEU A 62 7.85 11.50 8.62
N TRP A 63 7.20 11.84 7.52
CA TRP A 63 5.99 12.65 7.55
C TRP A 63 4.75 11.88 8.01
N ASP A 64 4.62 10.63 7.58
CA ASP A 64 3.52 9.77 7.99
C ASP A 64 3.75 9.03 9.32
N GLY A 65 4.98 9.05 9.84
CA GLY A 65 5.37 8.22 10.98
C GLY A 65 5.32 6.73 10.65
N ALA A 66 5.51 6.39 9.37
CA ALA A 66 5.42 5.03 8.87
C ALA A 66 6.71 4.23 9.12
N GLU A 67 6.59 2.92 9.10
CA GLU A 67 7.74 2.00 9.20
C GLU A 67 8.55 1.96 7.92
N ASP A 68 7.86 2.05 6.75
CA ASP A 68 8.48 2.01 5.44
C ASP A 68 7.59 2.70 4.40
N ALA A 69 8.15 2.98 3.22
CA ALA A 69 7.44 3.55 2.08
C ALA A 69 7.92 2.95 0.75
N ALA A 70 7.03 2.90 -0.22
CA ALA A 70 7.36 2.52 -1.59
C ALA A 70 6.74 3.51 -2.57
N VAL A 71 7.54 4.03 -3.49
CA VAL A 71 7.13 5.00 -4.50
C VAL A 71 6.77 4.31 -5.80
N PHE A 72 5.63 4.69 -6.38
CA PHE A 72 5.13 4.18 -7.64
C PHE A 72 4.97 5.32 -8.66
N ASN A 73 4.90 4.98 -9.94
CA ASN A 73 4.73 5.94 -11.04
C ASN A 73 3.30 6.53 -11.13
N SER A 74 2.35 5.99 -10.39
CA SER A 74 0.97 6.51 -10.28
C SER A 74 0.27 5.96 -9.05
N GLY A 75 -0.75 6.67 -8.54
CA GLY A 75 -1.61 6.17 -7.48
C GLY A 75 -2.29 4.85 -7.84
N MET A 76 -2.75 4.69 -9.09
CA MET A 76 -3.32 3.42 -9.54
C MET A 76 -2.32 2.26 -9.54
N ALA A 77 -1.03 2.52 -9.81
CA ALA A 77 0.01 1.51 -9.70
C ALA A 77 0.21 1.10 -8.23
N ALA A 78 0.22 2.06 -7.30
CA ALA A 78 0.29 1.79 -5.87
C ALA A 78 -0.91 0.96 -5.40
N ILE A 79 -2.14 1.40 -5.71
CA ILE A 79 -3.37 0.70 -5.34
C ILE A 79 -3.40 -0.73 -5.91
N ALA A 80 -3.12 -0.90 -7.19
CA ALA A 80 -3.13 -2.22 -7.83
C ALA A 80 -2.07 -3.15 -7.22
N THR A 81 -0.90 -2.63 -6.89
CA THR A 81 0.17 -3.42 -6.26
C THR A 81 -0.25 -3.88 -4.87
N VAL A 82 -0.79 -3.00 -4.02
CA VAL A 82 -1.32 -3.37 -2.70
C VAL A 82 -2.38 -4.46 -2.81
N ILE A 83 -3.34 -4.29 -3.72
CA ILE A 83 -4.42 -5.26 -3.92
C ILE A 83 -3.87 -6.65 -4.31
N PHE A 84 -3.03 -6.72 -5.33
CA PHE A 84 -2.53 -8.01 -5.83
C PHE A 84 -1.45 -8.64 -4.94
N GLU A 85 -0.77 -7.84 -4.10
CA GLU A 85 0.15 -8.37 -3.09
C GLU A 85 -0.61 -9.04 -1.94
N LEU A 86 -1.66 -8.40 -1.45
CA LEU A 86 -2.36 -8.81 -0.24
C LEU A 86 -3.47 -9.82 -0.49
N LEU A 87 -4.14 -9.77 -1.65
CA LEU A 87 -5.32 -10.59 -1.93
C LEU A 87 -5.01 -11.79 -2.83
N ARG A 88 -5.77 -12.84 -2.64
CA ARG A 88 -5.72 -14.09 -3.42
C ARG A 88 -7.13 -14.40 -3.96
N PRO A 89 -7.26 -15.24 -5.01
CA PRO A 89 -8.56 -15.71 -5.47
C PRO A 89 -9.37 -16.34 -4.32
N GLY A 90 -10.61 -15.88 -4.16
CA GLY A 90 -11.50 -16.26 -3.05
C GLY A 90 -11.55 -15.25 -1.91
N ASP A 91 -10.63 -14.29 -1.85
CA ASP A 91 -10.66 -13.23 -0.85
C ASP A 91 -11.70 -12.16 -1.18
N TRP A 92 -12.12 -11.45 -0.14
CA TRP A 92 -12.99 -10.31 -0.22
C TRP A 92 -12.25 -9.03 0.17
N VAL A 93 -12.57 -7.93 -0.52
CA VAL A 93 -12.18 -6.58 -0.10
C VAL A 93 -13.45 -5.80 0.30
N LEU A 94 -13.45 -5.30 1.53
CA LEU A 94 -14.45 -4.33 1.98
C LEU A 94 -13.96 -2.93 1.61
N HIS A 95 -14.76 -2.16 0.87
CA HIS A 95 -14.33 -0.83 0.45
C HIS A 95 -15.37 0.25 0.68
N SER A 96 -14.92 1.50 0.86
CA SER A 96 -15.82 2.65 0.91
C SER A 96 -16.38 3.00 -0.48
N GLU A 97 -17.53 3.62 -0.53
CA GLU A 97 -18.12 4.26 -1.71
C GLU A 97 -18.50 5.72 -1.40
N PRO A 98 -18.31 6.65 -2.37
CA PRO A 98 -17.67 6.44 -3.67
C PRO A 98 -16.15 6.30 -3.56
N LEU A 99 -15.54 5.76 -4.61
CA LEU A 99 -14.10 5.73 -4.83
C LEU A 99 -13.75 6.56 -6.07
N TYR A 100 -12.48 6.93 -6.20
CA TYR A 100 -11.93 7.44 -7.46
C TYR A 100 -12.28 6.49 -8.62
N GLY A 101 -12.70 7.04 -9.76
CA GLY A 101 -13.23 6.23 -10.87
C GLY A 101 -12.31 5.11 -11.37
N GLY A 102 -10.98 5.31 -11.34
CA GLY A 102 -10.01 4.26 -11.67
C GLY A 102 -10.03 3.11 -10.66
N THR A 103 -10.11 3.43 -9.38
CA THR A 103 -10.20 2.45 -8.29
C THR A 103 -11.54 1.71 -8.32
N GLU A 104 -12.62 2.43 -8.52
CA GLU A 104 -13.96 1.83 -8.68
C GLU A 104 -14.01 0.85 -9.85
N HIS A 105 -13.43 1.23 -10.99
CA HIS A 105 -13.33 0.35 -12.16
C HIS A 105 -12.49 -0.90 -11.85
N LEU A 106 -11.37 -0.75 -11.17
CA LEU A 106 -10.54 -1.88 -10.73
C LEU A 106 -11.37 -2.85 -9.88
N PHE A 107 -12.08 -2.34 -8.86
CA PHE A 107 -12.82 -3.16 -7.91
C PHE A 107 -14.04 -3.84 -8.56
N LYS A 108 -14.84 -3.10 -9.31
CA LYS A 108 -16.09 -3.61 -9.89
C LYS A 108 -15.89 -4.48 -11.13
N HIS A 109 -14.85 -4.24 -11.92
CA HIS A 109 -14.72 -4.85 -13.25
C HIS A 109 -13.45 -5.69 -13.46
N ILE A 110 -12.41 -5.44 -12.70
CA ILE A 110 -11.13 -6.16 -12.86
C ILE A 110 -10.97 -7.25 -11.82
N LEU A 111 -11.08 -6.93 -10.53
CA LEU A 111 -10.86 -7.89 -9.44
C LEU A 111 -11.74 -9.15 -9.53
N PRO A 112 -13.03 -9.08 -9.90
CA PRO A 112 -13.86 -10.28 -10.05
C PRO A 112 -13.33 -11.27 -11.09
N ARG A 113 -12.63 -10.79 -12.14
CA ARG A 113 -12.00 -11.66 -13.14
C ARG A 113 -10.83 -12.47 -12.59
N TYR A 114 -10.27 -12.03 -11.48
CA TYR A 114 -9.19 -12.71 -10.75
C TYR A 114 -9.70 -13.47 -9.52
N GLY A 115 -11.03 -13.62 -9.41
CA GLY A 115 -11.66 -14.35 -8.30
C GLY A 115 -11.64 -13.60 -6.97
N ILE A 116 -11.36 -12.31 -6.97
CA ILE A 116 -11.42 -11.44 -5.78
C ILE A 116 -12.79 -10.78 -5.75
N GLN A 117 -13.50 -10.91 -4.63
CA GLN A 117 -14.84 -10.37 -4.43
C GLN A 117 -14.78 -9.02 -3.75
N THR A 118 -15.83 -8.21 -3.94
CA THR A 118 -15.92 -6.88 -3.31
C THR A 118 -17.22 -6.74 -2.52
N LEU A 119 -17.13 -6.09 -1.38
CA LEU A 119 -18.25 -5.66 -0.55
C LEU A 119 -18.07 -4.17 -0.25
N SER A 120 -19.12 -3.37 -0.30
CA SER A 120 -18.98 -1.93 -0.10
C SER A 120 -19.83 -1.41 1.04
N PHE A 121 -19.40 -0.29 1.62
CA PHE A 121 -20.18 0.58 2.50
C PHE A 121 -20.11 2.01 2.00
N VAL A 122 -21.13 2.80 2.29
CA VAL A 122 -21.16 4.21 1.85
C VAL A 122 -20.41 5.08 2.86
N ALA A 123 -19.43 5.85 2.40
CA ALA A 123 -18.72 6.80 3.26
C ALA A 123 -19.69 7.77 3.95
N GLY A 124 -19.55 7.89 5.27
CA GLY A 124 -20.46 8.67 6.13
C GLY A 124 -21.67 7.90 6.66
N GLN A 125 -21.79 6.60 6.38
CA GLN A 125 -22.72 5.74 7.13
C GLN A 125 -22.31 5.64 8.61
N SER A 126 -23.31 5.38 9.47
CA SER A 126 -23.03 5.11 10.89
C SER A 126 -22.31 3.76 11.06
N ARG A 127 -21.62 3.60 12.19
CA ARG A 127 -20.95 2.33 12.54
C ARG A 127 -21.93 1.17 12.58
N GLU A 128 -23.11 1.40 13.16
CA GLU A 128 -24.18 0.42 13.30
C GLU A 128 -24.71 -0.06 11.94
N GLU A 129 -24.83 0.85 10.96
CA GLU A 129 -25.28 0.51 9.62
C GLU A 129 -24.23 -0.33 8.88
N ILE A 130 -22.94 0.01 9.03
CA ILE A 130 -21.84 -0.78 8.44
C ILE A 130 -21.78 -2.16 9.09
N ASP A 131 -21.84 -2.24 10.42
CA ASP A 131 -21.81 -3.51 11.14
C ASP A 131 -23.00 -4.40 10.79
N ALA A 132 -24.20 -3.82 10.62
CA ALA A 132 -25.39 -4.55 10.19
C ALA A 132 -25.23 -5.14 8.78
N SER A 133 -24.54 -4.45 7.88
CA SER A 133 -24.27 -4.96 6.52
C SER A 133 -23.29 -6.12 6.51
N LEU A 134 -22.50 -6.28 7.57
CA LEU A 134 -21.52 -7.35 7.74
C LEU A 134 -22.01 -8.51 8.62
N ALA A 135 -23.24 -8.42 9.17
CA ALA A 135 -23.74 -9.38 10.17
C ALA A 135 -23.78 -10.83 9.66
N ASP A 136 -24.13 -11.03 8.39
CA ASP A 136 -24.21 -12.34 7.74
C ASP A 136 -23.00 -12.64 6.84
N PHE A 137 -21.93 -11.81 6.90
CA PHE A 137 -20.76 -12.00 6.09
C PHE A 137 -19.89 -13.14 6.65
N ASP A 138 -19.75 -14.22 5.89
CA ASP A 138 -18.98 -15.41 6.20
C ASP A 138 -17.76 -15.63 5.29
N GLY A 139 -17.49 -14.66 4.41
CA GLY A 139 -16.35 -14.70 3.48
C GLY A 139 -15.01 -14.42 4.16
N ARG A 140 -13.90 -14.74 3.47
CA ARG A 140 -12.57 -14.39 3.91
C ARG A 140 -12.25 -12.94 3.56
N LEU A 141 -12.38 -12.04 4.53
CA LEU A 141 -12.00 -10.63 4.36
C LEU A 141 -10.46 -10.54 4.31
N GLY A 142 -9.91 -10.09 3.18
CA GLY A 142 -8.47 -9.99 2.96
C GLY A 142 -7.94 -8.57 3.09
N LEU A 143 -8.80 -7.57 2.91
CA LEU A 143 -8.41 -6.15 2.94
C LEU A 143 -9.62 -5.27 3.23
N ILE A 144 -9.41 -4.18 3.96
CA ILE A 144 -10.34 -3.04 3.99
C ILE A 144 -9.69 -1.89 3.25
N PHE A 145 -10.40 -1.29 2.28
CA PHE A 145 -9.91 -0.17 1.48
C PHE A 145 -10.84 1.05 1.65
N GLY A 146 -10.30 2.16 2.10
CA GLY A 146 -11.03 3.41 2.26
C GLY A 146 -10.40 4.55 1.46
N GLU A 147 -11.21 5.41 0.85
CA GLU A 147 -10.78 6.68 0.28
C GLU A 147 -11.36 7.82 1.12
N THR A 148 -10.51 8.62 1.74
CA THR A 148 -10.98 9.67 2.63
C THR A 148 -10.05 10.88 2.66
N PRO A 149 -10.54 12.08 2.29
CA PRO A 149 -11.86 12.39 1.72
C PRO A 149 -12.06 11.75 0.33
N ALA A 150 -13.26 11.28 0.05
CA ALA A 150 -13.59 10.61 -1.20
C ALA A 150 -13.74 11.58 -2.39
N ASN A 151 -13.18 11.24 -3.52
CA ASN A 151 -13.36 11.98 -4.78
C ASN A 151 -14.65 11.53 -5.49
N PRO A 152 -15.58 12.41 -5.92
CA PRO A 152 -15.52 13.89 -5.82
C PRO A 152 -16.30 14.46 -4.63
N THR A 153 -16.85 13.64 -3.75
CA THR A 153 -17.87 14.03 -2.78
C THR A 153 -17.33 14.64 -1.49
N ASN A 154 -16.03 14.50 -1.23
CA ASN A 154 -15.37 14.85 0.03
C ASN A 154 -15.97 14.16 1.28
N ARG A 155 -16.69 13.05 1.12
CA ARG A 155 -17.16 12.26 2.23
C ARG A 155 -16.00 11.63 2.99
N LEU A 156 -16.17 11.50 4.30
CA LEU A 156 -15.17 10.96 5.19
C LEU A 156 -15.48 9.51 5.56
N VAL A 157 -14.44 8.71 5.73
CA VAL A 157 -14.49 7.34 6.26
C VAL A 157 -14.00 7.37 7.71
N ASP A 158 -14.68 6.66 8.61
CA ASP A 158 -14.20 6.43 9.96
C ASP A 158 -13.09 5.36 9.94
N ILE A 159 -11.83 5.83 9.89
CA ILE A 159 -10.65 4.95 9.82
C ILE A 159 -10.55 4.07 11.08
N ALA A 160 -10.88 4.62 12.25
CA ALA A 160 -10.85 3.86 13.49
C ALA A 160 -11.85 2.69 13.46
N HIS A 161 -13.05 2.91 12.91
CA HIS A 161 -14.03 1.83 12.73
C HIS A 161 -13.55 0.77 11.72
N CYS A 162 -12.89 1.19 10.64
CA CYS A 162 -12.26 0.24 9.71
C CYS A 162 -11.22 -0.65 10.43
N ALA A 163 -10.41 -0.07 11.32
CA ALA A 163 -9.44 -0.82 12.12
C ALA A 163 -10.12 -1.79 13.12
N GLU A 164 -11.25 -1.40 13.72
CA GLU A 164 -12.06 -2.27 14.57
C GLU A 164 -12.63 -3.46 13.79
N ILE A 165 -13.16 -3.22 12.58
CA ILE A 165 -13.63 -4.28 11.68
C ILE A 165 -12.47 -5.19 11.28
N ALA A 166 -11.33 -4.63 10.85
CA ALA A 166 -10.15 -5.40 10.50
C ALA A 166 -9.70 -6.32 11.64
N THR A 167 -9.70 -5.83 12.88
CA THR A 167 -9.37 -6.61 14.06
C THR A 167 -10.35 -7.76 14.28
N ARG A 168 -11.65 -7.52 14.09
CA ARG A 168 -12.73 -8.51 14.25
C ARG A 168 -12.60 -9.70 13.28
N TYR A 169 -12.19 -9.41 12.04
CA TYR A 169 -12.03 -10.42 10.98
C TYR A 169 -10.61 -10.99 10.87
N SER A 170 -9.66 -10.51 11.68
CA SER A 170 -8.30 -11.04 11.75
C SER A 170 -8.22 -12.28 12.63
N THR A 171 -7.32 -13.19 12.27
CA THR A 171 -6.93 -14.36 13.08
C THR A 171 -5.41 -14.34 13.32
N ASP A 172 -4.88 -15.29 14.07
CA ASP A 172 -3.43 -15.42 14.26
C ASP A 172 -2.70 -15.73 12.95
N GLU A 173 -3.34 -16.47 12.06
CA GLU A 173 -2.78 -16.90 10.77
C GLU A 173 -3.07 -15.93 9.63
N HIS A 174 -4.07 -15.05 9.80
CA HIS A 174 -4.51 -14.11 8.76
C HIS A 174 -4.82 -12.76 9.37
N LYS A 175 -4.05 -11.75 8.99
CA LYS A 175 -4.31 -10.37 9.37
C LYS A 175 -5.02 -9.63 8.23
N VAL A 176 -6.03 -8.87 8.59
CA VAL A 176 -6.76 -8.01 7.65
C VAL A 176 -6.17 -6.60 7.74
N PRO A 177 -5.40 -6.16 6.74
CA PRO A 177 -4.88 -4.79 6.72
C PRO A 177 -5.99 -3.78 6.38
N VAL A 178 -5.77 -2.53 6.80
CA VAL A 178 -6.55 -1.37 6.37
C VAL A 178 -5.66 -0.52 5.46
N CYS A 179 -6.14 -0.26 4.25
CA CYS A 179 -5.47 0.60 3.28
C CYS A 179 -6.31 1.86 3.06
N ILE A 180 -5.69 3.03 3.20
CA ILE A 180 -6.37 4.32 3.04
C ILE A 180 -5.76 5.08 1.89
N ASP A 181 -6.58 5.41 0.89
CA ASP A 181 -6.22 6.42 -0.12
C ASP A 181 -6.40 7.81 0.49
N ASN A 182 -5.27 8.42 0.84
CA ASN A 182 -5.15 9.71 1.49
C ASN A 182 -4.75 10.84 0.50
N THR A 183 -5.07 10.68 -0.78
CA THR A 183 -4.63 11.58 -1.85
C THR A 183 -4.98 13.04 -1.59
N PHE A 184 -6.18 13.33 -1.04
CA PHE A 184 -6.64 14.71 -0.86
C PHE A 184 -6.01 15.43 0.32
N LEU A 185 -5.69 14.74 1.39
CA LEU A 185 -5.12 15.37 2.60
C LEU A 185 -3.62 15.17 2.72
N GLY A 186 -3.10 14.05 2.20
CA GLY A 186 -1.68 13.71 2.28
C GLY A 186 -1.17 13.66 3.73
N PRO A 187 0.13 13.58 3.92
CA PRO A 187 0.72 13.37 5.25
C PRO A 187 0.69 14.61 6.16
N VAL A 188 0.18 15.76 5.70
CA VAL A 188 0.14 17.00 6.49
C VAL A 188 -1.15 17.14 7.27
N TRP A 189 -2.27 16.67 6.70
CA TRP A 189 -3.60 16.92 7.25
C TRP A 189 -4.29 15.66 7.79
N GLN A 190 -3.82 14.50 7.38
CA GLN A 190 -4.36 13.21 7.83
C GLN A 190 -3.25 12.17 7.90
N HIS A 191 -3.18 11.46 9.01
CA HIS A 191 -2.31 10.31 9.25
C HIS A 191 -3.19 9.09 9.52
N PRO A 192 -3.47 8.25 8.49
CA PRO A 192 -4.33 7.08 8.60
C PRO A 192 -3.80 6.00 9.53
#